data_75782096bd435c0538ad1ebf29b042c9
#
_entry.id   75782096bd435c0538ad1ebf29b042c9
#
_cell.length_a   1.000
_cell.length_b   1.000
_cell.length_c   1.000
_cell.angle_alpha   90.00
_cell.angle_beta   90.00
_cell.angle_gamma   90.00
#
_symmetry.space_group_name_H-M   'P 1'
#
loop_
_entity.id
_entity.type
_entity.pdbx_description
1 polymer ?
#
loop_
_entity_poly.entity_id
_entity_poly.type
_entity_poly.pdbx_seq_one_letter_code
_entity_poly.pdbx_strand_id
1 'polypeptide(L)'
;MASLQRFMGLGKSPAYDSALAYFDEERYSDAIPLFEMALQECNDPTVQKLARAYLAESYAKLGYKRINQGDWARAYAYFTAATDYAPQYADWWFQAGYAAYKQGQFEDAQRALQQATQVNPSFGRAWFLIGLTQYANGAREQGLNTMQQWAVQLGVFPEAFTEAVNLHNESRFAQAQQAFGQMLHGAQDNYAEYIRWGDEAYQRGDLQTAEACFRHVLNARPNYADVRNRLGVVLTAQGRDEEAIDQFITAIRINPRYVEAHINLAIAYYELGYTEQAKAHYQQVLEYDPDNRVAREALQRLAA
;
A
#
# COMPACT_ATOMS: atom_id res chain seq x y z
N MET A 1 4.14 -17.33 14.59
CA MET A 1 3.10 -18.41 14.53
C MET A 1 3.22 -19.27 13.28
N ALA A 2 3.64 -18.78 12.13
CA ALA A 2 3.80 -19.57 10.91
C ALA A 2 4.79 -20.75 11.03
N SER A 3 5.90 -20.63 11.77
CA SER A 3 6.90 -21.69 11.91
C SER A 3 6.43 -22.92 12.70
N LEU A 4 5.61 -22.74 13.73
CA LEU A 4 5.09 -23.88 14.53
C LEU A 4 4.00 -24.66 13.78
N GLN A 5 3.12 -23.97 13.03
CA GLN A 5 2.09 -24.64 12.21
C GLN A 5 2.71 -25.50 11.10
N ARG A 6 3.86 -25.09 10.56
CA ARG A 6 4.61 -25.84 9.54
C ARG A 6 4.99 -27.23 9.99
N PHE A 7 5.44 -27.39 11.24
CA PHE A 7 5.82 -28.69 11.81
C PHE A 7 4.61 -29.58 12.18
N MET A 8 3.42 -29.03 12.30
CA MET A 8 2.22 -29.81 12.65
C MET A 8 1.75 -30.76 11.55
N GLY A 9 2.19 -30.55 10.30
CA GLY A 9 1.89 -31.44 9.16
C GLY A 9 2.97 -32.48 8.88
N LEU A 10 4.17 -32.35 9.43
CA LEU A 10 5.28 -33.26 9.16
C LEU A 10 5.02 -34.68 9.68
N GLY A 11 5.45 -35.66 8.90
CA GLY A 11 5.29 -37.08 9.22
C GLY A 11 3.89 -37.65 8.97
N LYS A 12 2.93 -36.80 8.51
CA LYS A 12 1.55 -37.23 8.22
C LYS A 12 1.33 -37.57 6.74
N SER A 13 2.16 -37.03 5.86
CA SER A 13 2.12 -37.28 4.42
C SER A 13 3.53 -37.20 3.82
N PRO A 14 4.07 -38.32 3.32
CA PRO A 14 5.39 -38.30 2.66
C PRO A 14 5.46 -37.34 1.46
N ALA A 15 4.34 -37.20 0.73
CA ALA A 15 4.25 -36.25 -0.38
C ALA A 15 4.37 -34.80 0.10
N TYR A 16 3.68 -34.45 1.21
CA TYR A 16 3.76 -33.12 1.81
C TYR A 16 5.18 -32.82 2.31
N ASP A 17 5.81 -33.78 3.01
CA ASP A 17 7.15 -33.63 3.58
C ASP A 17 8.20 -33.38 2.46
N SER A 18 8.09 -34.16 1.37
CA SER A 18 8.95 -34.00 0.20
C SER A 18 8.70 -32.67 -0.54
N ALA A 19 7.43 -32.28 -0.69
CA ALA A 19 7.04 -31.00 -1.29
C ALA A 19 7.63 -29.82 -0.51
N LEU A 20 7.57 -29.90 0.82
CA LEU A 20 8.09 -28.86 1.70
C LEU A 20 9.61 -28.73 1.60
N ALA A 21 10.33 -29.85 1.46
CA ALA A 21 11.77 -29.82 1.22
C ALA A 21 12.13 -29.11 -0.09
N TYR A 22 11.42 -29.42 -1.19
CA TYR A 22 11.63 -28.71 -2.45
C TYR A 22 11.24 -27.23 -2.38
N PHE A 23 10.17 -26.90 -1.66
CA PHE A 23 9.77 -25.51 -1.43
C PHE A 23 10.86 -24.71 -0.73
N ASP A 24 11.53 -25.31 0.29
CA ASP A 24 12.62 -24.68 1.02
C ASP A 24 13.89 -24.49 0.19
N GLU A 25 14.09 -25.37 -0.79
CA GLU A 25 15.16 -25.25 -1.80
C GLU A 25 14.79 -24.27 -2.93
N GLU A 26 13.66 -23.55 -2.83
CA GLU A 26 13.08 -22.67 -3.87
C GLU A 26 12.79 -23.38 -5.21
N ARG A 27 12.70 -24.70 -5.18
CA ARG A 27 12.37 -25.56 -6.33
C ARG A 27 10.87 -25.72 -6.48
N TYR A 28 10.19 -24.60 -6.66
CA TYR A 28 8.71 -24.54 -6.67
C TYR A 28 8.06 -25.43 -7.73
N SER A 29 8.69 -25.55 -8.90
CA SER A 29 8.18 -26.44 -9.97
C SER A 29 8.17 -27.91 -9.57
N ASP A 30 9.12 -28.35 -8.71
CA ASP A 30 9.20 -29.72 -8.22
C ASP A 30 8.27 -29.93 -7.00
N ALA A 31 8.05 -28.89 -6.22
CA ALA A 31 7.16 -28.91 -5.05
C ALA A 31 5.68 -29.02 -5.43
N ILE A 32 5.23 -28.34 -6.50
CA ILE A 32 3.83 -28.26 -6.94
C ILE A 32 3.18 -29.66 -7.07
N PRO A 33 3.69 -30.60 -7.90
CA PRO A 33 3.02 -31.89 -8.08
C PRO A 33 2.94 -32.69 -6.79
N LEU A 34 3.88 -32.53 -5.88
CA LEU A 34 3.89 -33.21 -4.59
C LEU A 34 2.89 -32.60 -3.60
N PHE A 35 2.69 -31.27 -3.60
CA PHE A 35 1.59 -30.66 -2.83
C PHE A 35 0.23 -31.07 -3.39
N GLU A 36 0.07 -31.17 -4.71
CA GLU A 36 -1.17 -31.67 -5.34
C GLU A 36 -1.44 -33.12 -4.94
N MET A 37 -0.42 -33.98 -4.95
CA MET A 37 -0.50 -35.35 -4.46
C MET A 37 -0.90 -35.38 -2.97
N ALA A 38 -0.28 -34.57 -2.13
CA ALA A 38 -0.63 -34.49 -0.72
C ALA A 38 -2.10 -34.06 -0.50
N LEU A 39 -2.63 -33.17 -1.34
CA LEU A 39 -4.04 -32.77 -1.31
C LEU A 39 -4.99 -33.89 -1.72
N GLN A 40 -4.57 -34.79 -2.59
CA GLN A 40 -5.36 -35.93 -3.05
C GLN A 40 -5.33 -37.12 -2.08
N GLU A 41 -4.17 -37.42 -1.51
CA GLU A 41 -3.94 -38.65 -0.75
C GLU A 41 -4.08 -38.50 0.76
N CYS A 42 -3.89 -37.31 1.31
CA CYS A 42 -3.90 -37.08 2.75
C CYS A 42 -5.20 -36.39 3.21
N ASN A 43 -5.96 -37.05 4.07
CA ASN A 43 -7.21 -36.49 4.63
C ASN A 43 -7.00 -35.71 5.94
N ASP A 44 -5.76 -35.54 6.43
CA ASP A 44 -5.50 -34.73 7.63
C ASP A 44 -5.80 -33.23 7.34
N PRO A 45 -6.71 -32.59 8.11
CA PRO A 45 -7.12 -31.21 7.84
C PRO A 45 -5.96 -30.20 7.90
N THR A 46 -4.94 -30.49 8.73
CA THR A 46 -3.76 -29.63 8.87
C THR A 46 -2.90 -29.72 7.63
N VAL A 47 -2.62 -30.93 7.14
CA VAL A 47 -1.89 -31.15 5.88
C VAL A 47 -2.62 -30.53 4.72
N GLN A 48 -3.95 -30.75 4.61
CA GLN A 48 -4.79 -30.16 3.56
C GLN A 48 -4.69 -28.63 3.53
N LYS A 49 -4.79 -27.99 4.70
CA LYS A 49 -4.69 -26.52 4.81
C LYS A 49 -3.30 -26.01 4.43
N LEU A 50 -2.26 -26.66 4.95
CA LEU A 50 -0.87 -26.25 4.71
C LEU A 50 -0.43 -26.51 3.26
N ALA A 51 -0.74 -27.71 2.73
CA ALA A 51 -0.42 -28.06 1.34
C ALA A 51 -1.09 -27.09 0.36
N ARG A 52 -2.35 -26.71 0.59
CA ARG A 52 -3.07 -25.72 -0.21
C ARG A 52 -2.39 -24.35 -0.17
N ALA A 53 -1.94 -23.91 1.02
CA ALA A 53 -1.27 -22.63 1.18
C ALA A 53 0.09 -22.59 0.49
N TYR A 54 0.92 -23.63 0.68
CA TYR A 54 2.24 -23.72 0.04
C TYR A 54 2.17 -23.93 -1.47
N LEU A 55 1.14 -24.67 -1.94
CA LEU A 55 0.87 -24.83 -3.36
C LEU A 55 0.55 -23.48 -4.02
N ALA A 56 -0.36 -22.70 -3.40
CA ALA A 56 -0.69 -21.36 -3.87
C ALA A 56 0.54 -20.44 -3.88
N GLU A 57 1.34 -20.48 -2.82
CA GLU A 57 2.56 -19.69 -2.73
C GLU A 57 3.60 -20.11 -3.77
N SER A 58 3.76 -21.42 -4.04
CA SER A 58 4.65 -21.95 -5.08
C SER A 58 4.29 -21.41 -6.46
N TYR A 59 2.98 -21.42 -6.80
CA TYR A 59 2.49 -20.81 -8.03
C TYR A 59 2.78 -19.32 -8.08
N ALA A 60 2.52 -18.56 -7.01
CA ALA A 60 2.80 -17.13 -6.96
C ALA A 60 4.29 -16.82 -7.14
N LYS A 61 5.20 -17.59 -6.51
CA LYS A 61 6.66 -17.43 -6.68
C LYS A 61 7.10 -17.66 -8.13
N LEU A 62 6.55 -18.67 -8.79
CA LEU A 62 6.79 -18.89 -10.23
C LEU A 62 6.22 -17.74 -11.07
N GLY A 63 5.03 -17.23 -10.73
CA GLY A 63 4.43 -16.06 -11.36
C GLY A 63 5.35 -14.83 -11.33
N TYR A 64 5.88 -14.49 -10.16
CA TYR A 64 6.84 -13.38 -10.02
C TYR A 64 8.12 -13.62 -10.84
N LYS A 65 8.65 -14.85 -10.85
CA LYS A 65 9.80 -15.20 -11.69
C LYS A 65 9.52 -14.96 -13.17
N ARG A 66 8.30 -15.25 -13.65
CA ARG A 66 7.91 -15.01 -15.03
C ARG A 66 7.70 -13.52 -15.36
N ILE A 67 7.15 -12.74 -14.43
CA ILE A 67 7.10 -11.27 -14.58
C ILE A 67 8.49 -10.70 -14.82
N ASN A 68 9.48 -11.09 -14.00
CA ASN A 68 10.86 -10.62 -14.13
C ASN A 68 11.52 -11.03 -15.45
N GLN A 69 11.02 -12.06 -16.12
CA GLN A 69 11.46 -12.54 -17.44
C GLN A 69 10.66 -11.92 -18.60
N GLY A 70 9.60 -11.13 -18.31
CA GLY A 70 8.69 -10.59 -19.31
C GLY A 70 7.74 -11.64 -19.91
N ASP A 71 7.66 -12.85 -19.33
CA ASP A 71 6.78 -13.93 -19.78
C ASP A 71 5.38 -13.76 -19.16
N TRP A 72 4.63 -12.82 -19.72
CA TRP A 72 3.32 -12.42 -19.19
C TRP A 72 2.29 -13.53 -19.28
N ALA A 73 2.36 -14.38 -20.31
CA ALA A 73 1.41 -15.48 -20.48
C ALA A 73 1.54 -16.53 -19.37
N ARG A 74 2.77 -16.94 -19.06
CA ARG A 74 2.99 -17.87 -17.95
C ARG A 74 2.78 -17.21 -16.60
N ALA A 75 3.11 -15.91 -16.45
CA ALA A 75 2.81 -15.17 -15.24
C ALA A 75 1.32 -15.16 -14.92
N TYR A 76 0.48 -14.87 -15.92
CA TYR A 76 -0.98 -14.91 -15.79
C TYR A 76 -1.47 -16.29 -15.36
N ALA A 77 -1.03 -17.36 -16.03
CA ALA A 77 -1.42 -18.72 -15.69
C ALA A 77 -1.04 -19.10 -14.25
N TYR A 78 0.16 -18.74 -13.82
CA TYR A 78 0.62 -19.04 -12.46
C TYR A 78 -0.13 -18.25 -11.39
N PHE A 79 -0.40 -16.96 -11.59
CA PHE A 79 -1.17 -16.19 -10.61
C PHE A 79 -2.64 -16.62 -10.57
N THR A 80 -3.24 -16.98 -11.70
CA THR A 80 -4.59 -17.56 -11.73
C THR A 80 -4.62 -18.87 -10.93
N ALA A 81 -3.67 -19.77 -11.14
CA ALA A 81 -3.57 -21.01 -10.35
C ALA A 81 -3.36 -20.70 -8.85
N ALA A 82 -2.55 -19.70 -8.50
CA ALA A 82 -2.37 -19.29 -7.10
C ALA A 82 -3.68 -18.82 -6.47
N THR A 83 -4.49 -18.04 -7.21
CA THR A 83 -5.77 -17.50 -6.72
C THR A 83 -6.87 -18.56 -6.62
N ASP A 84 -6.81 -19.64 -7.42
CA ASP A 84 -7.72 -20.78 -7.30
C ASP A 84 -7.57 -21.49 -5.94
N TYR A 85 -6.35 -21.58 -5.42
CA TYR A 85 -6.06 -22.18 -4.11
C TYR A 85 -6.19 -21.19 -2.94
N ALA A 86 -5.95 -19.91 -3.17
CA ALA A 86 -5.95 -18.88 -2.13
C ALA A 86 -6.56 -17.55 -2.62
N PRO A 87 -7.88 -17.48 -2.82
CA PRO A 87 -8.56 -16.31 -3.41
C PRO A 87 -8.54 -15.04 -2.53
N GLN A 88 -8.15 -15.17 -1.25
CA GLN A 88 -8.08 -14.05 -0.31
C GLN A 88 -6.89 -13.11 -0.51
N TYR A 89 -5.98 -13.40 -1.43
CA TYR A 89 -4.80 -12.57 -1.69
C TYR A 89 -5.03 -11.59 -2.85
N ALA A 90 -5.41 -10.35 -2.51
CA ALA A 90 -5.66 -9.29 -3.48
C ALA A 90 -4.45 -9.01 -4.40
N ASP A 91 -3.23 -9.11 -3.87
CA ASP A 91 -2.01 -8.92 -4.65
C ASP A 91 -1.86 -9.93 -5.79
N TRP A 92 -2.22 -11.19 -5.59
CA TRP A 92 -2.10 -12.19 -6.64
C TRP A 92 -3.15 -11.98 -7.73
N TRP A 93 -4.37 -11.59 -7.36
CA TRP A 93 -5.38 -11.14 -8.31
C TRP A 93 -4.91 -9.92 -9.11
N PHE A 94 -4.27 -8.94 -8.46
CA PHE A 94 -3.68 -7.80 -9.12
C PHE A 94 -2.58 -8.21 -10.11
N GLN A 95 -1.67 -9.12 -9.73
CA GLN A 95 -0.59 -9.59 -10.62
C GLN A 95 -1.14 -10.37 -11.82
N ALA A 96 -2.18 -11.19 -11.63
CA ALA A 96 -2.90 -11.84 -12.74
C ALA A 96 -3.48 -10.78 -13.69
N GLY A 97 -4.20 -9.80 -13.16
CA GLY A 97 -4.76 -8.71 -13.96
C GLY A 97 -3.70 -7.89 -14.69
N TYR A 98 -2.58 -7.59 -14.03
CA TYR A 98 -1.46 -6.88 -14.65
C TYR A 98 -0.83 -7.69 -15.79
N ALA A 99 -0.61 -9.00 -15.58
CA ALA A 99 -0.07 -9.88 -16.61
C ALA A 99 -1.02 -10.02 -17.83
N ALA A 100 -2.33 -10.09 -17.59
CA ALA A 100 -3.34 -10.07 -18.65
C ALA A 100 -3.36 -8.73 -19.41
N TYR A 101 -3.30 -7.60 -18.69
CA TYR A 101 -3.19 -6.26 -19.30
C TYR A 101 -1.96 -6.14 -20.22
N LYS A 102 -0.80 -6.63 -19.78
CA LYS A 102 0.44 -6.62 -20.58
C LYS A 102 0.36 -7.46 -21.87
N GLN A 103 -0.56 -8.43 -21.92
CA GLN A 103 -0.86 -9.24 -23.10
C GLN A 103 -1.95 -8.63 -24.00
N GLY A 104 -2.57 -7.51 -23.58
CA GLY A 104 -3.73 -6.94 -24.28
C GLY A 104 -5.04 -7.71 -24.05
N GLN A 105 -5.08 -8.64 -23.09
CA GLN A 105 -6.26 -9.42 -22.69
C GLN A 105 -7.10 -8.62 -21.70
N PHE A 106 -7.77 -7.58 -22.19
CA PHE A 106 -8.37 -6.55 -21.32
C PHE A 106 -9.57 -7.07 -20.52
N GLU A 107 -10.35 -8.00 -21.05
CA GLU A 107 -11.47 -8.62 -20.33
C GLU A 107 -10.98 -9.48 -19.15
N ASP A 108 -9.92 -10.26 -19.37
CA ASP A 108 -9.31 -11.07 -18.30
C ASP A 108 -8.64 -10.19 -17.25
N ALA A 109 -7.95 -9.14 -17.69
CA ALA A 109 -7.38 -8.15 -16.80
C ALA A 109 -8.44 -7.51 -15.91
N GLN A 110 -9.56 -7.08 -16.49
CA GLN A 110 -10.64 -6.45 -15.75
C GLN A 110 -11.26 -7.41 -14.74
N ARG A 111 -11.51 -8.68 -15.10
CA ARG A 111 -12.03 -9.69 -14.19
C ARG A 111 -11.12 -9.93 -12.99
N ALA A 112 -9.84 -10.14 -13.23
CA ALA A 112 -8.87 -10.36 -12.16
C ALA A 112 -8.72 -9.13 -11.24
N LEU A 113 -8.66 -7.93 -11.80
CA LEU A 113 -8.56 -6.68 -11.03
C LEU A 113 -9.82 -6.40 -10.20
N GLN A 114 -11.00 -6.74 -10.71
CA GLN A 114 -12.24 -6.66 -9.94
C GLN A 114 -12.20 -7.59 -8.72
N GLN A 115 -11.68 -8.82 -8.87
CA GLN A 115 -11.47 -9.72 -7.73
C GLN A 115 -10.48 -9.11 -6.71
N ALA A 116 -9.37 -8.50 -7.18
CA ALA A 116 -8.42 -7.81 -6.31
C ALA A 116 -9.10 -6.71 -5.47
N THR A 117 -9.98 -5.91 -6.10
CA THR A 117 -10.70 -4.81 -5.43
C THR A 117 -11.88 -5.30 -4.57
N GLN A 118 -12.46 -6.46 -4.85
CA GLN A 118 -13.43 -7.10 -3.96
C GLN A 118 -12.78 -7.61 -2.68
N VAL A 119 -11.58 -8.21 -2.79
CA VAL A 119 -10.79 -8.66 -1.62
C VAL A 119 -10.25 -7.48 -0.82
N ASN A 120 -9.74 -6.46 -1.50
CA ASN A 120 -9.24 -5.23 -0.88
C ASN A 120 -9.82 -3.99 -1.59
N PRO A 121 -10.94 -3.44 -1.08
CA PRO A 121 -11.57 -2.25 -1.69
C PRO A 121 -10.70 -0.99 -1.72
N SER A 122 -9.70 -0.89 -0.85
CA SER A 122 -8.76 0.23 -0.80
C SER A 122 -7.48 0.01 -1.63
N PHE A 123 -7.45 -1.03 -2.48
CA PHE A 123 -6.29 -1.33 -3.31
C PHE A 123 -6.18 -0.36 -4.49
N GLY A 124 -5.67 0.84 -4.24
CA GLY A 124 -5.58 1.93 -5.22
C GLY A 124 -4.88 1.55 -6.53
N ARG A 125 -3.81 0.73 -6.46
CA ARG A 125 -3.12 0.24 -7.68
C ARG A 125 -4.02 -0.62 -8.57
N ALA A 126 -4.86 -1.46 -7.98
CA ALA A 126 -5.80 -2.28 -8.74
C ALA A 126 -6.87 -1.40 -9.40
N TRP A 127 -7.40 -0.42 -8.68
CA TRP A 127 -8.36 0.53 -9.25
C TRP A 127 -7.76 1.37 -10.38
N PHE A 128 -6.54 1.88 -10.21
CA PHE A 128 -5.86 2.64 -11.25
C PHE A 128 -5.62 1.79 -12.50
N LEU A 129 -5.22 0.52 -12.32
CA LEU A 129 -5.01 -0.41 -13.44
C LEU A 129 -6.34 -0.81 -14.09
N ILE A 130 -7.47 -0.85 -13.36
CA ILE A 130 -8.81 -0.97 -13.95
C ILE A 130 -9.06 0.20 -14.91
N GLY A 131 -8.82 1.43 -14.46
CA GLY A 131 -8.97 2.61 -15.30
C GLY A 131 -8.07 2.58 -16.53
N LEU A 132 -6.81 2.18 -16.37
CA LEU A 132 -5.86 2.03 -17.47
C LEU A 132 -6.29 0.93 -18.45
N THR A 133 -6.85 -0.17 -17.96
CA THR A 133 -7.41 -1.25 -18.77
C THR A 133 -8.62 -0.79 -19.58
N GLN A 134 -9.54 -0.06 -18.94
CA GLN A 134 -10.69 0.58 -19.61
C GLN A 134 -10.23 1.55 -20.71
N TYR A 135 -9.23 2.37 -20.41
CA TYR A 135 -8.65 3.31 -21.36
C TYR A 135 -8.05 2.59 -22.58
N ALA A 136 -7.27 1.55 -22.35
CA ALA A 136 -6.64 0.75 -23.39
C ALA A 136 -7.67 -0.02 -24.24
N ASN A 137 -8.76 -0.47 -23.63
CA ASN A 137 -9.87 -1.17 -24.31
C ASN A 137 -10.84 -0.22 -25.05
N GLY A 138 -10.51 1.09 -25.13
CA GLY A 138 -11.29 2.07 -25.89
C GLY A 138 -12.31 2.86 -25.07
N ALA A 139 -12.65 2.46 -23.85
CA ALA A 139 -13.52 3.19 -22.94
C ALA A 139 -12.75 4.33 -22.22
N ARG A 140 -12.18 5.26 -23.03
CA ARG A 140 -11.16 6.21 -22.59
C ARG A 140 -11.65 7.16 -21.51
N GLU A 141 -12.82 7.76 -21.65
CA GLU A 141 -13.39 8.69 -20.67
C GLU A 141 -13.66 8.00 -19.32
N GLN A 142 -14.23 6.79 -19.37
CA GLN A 142 -14.45 5.99 -18.17
C GLN A 142 -13.13 5.65 -17.48
N GLY A 143 -12.12 5.25 -18.26
CA GLY A 143 -10.79 4.95 -17.78
C GLY A 143 -10.12 6.15 -17.11
N LEU A 144 -10.20 7.34 -17.72
CA LEU A 144 -9.69 8.59 -17.14
C LEU A 144 -10.34 8.91 -15.80
N ASN A 145 -11.67 8.87 -15.74
CA ASN A 145 -12.40 9.12 -14.50
C ASN A 145 -12.01 8.14 -13.38
N THR A 146 -11.87 6.86 -13.71
CA THR A 146 -11.43 5.85 -12.74
C THR A 146 -10.00 6.14 -12.28
N MET A 147 -9.06 6.41 -13.19
CA MET A 147 -7.67 6.72 -12.83
C MET A 147 -7.58 8.00 -11.99
N GLN A 148 -8.33 9.04 -12.33
CA GLN A 148 -8.33 10.32 -11.60
C GLN A 148 -8.77 10.16 -10.15
N GLN A 149 -9.80 9.36 -9.89
CA GLN A 149 -10.28 9.09 -8.53
C GLN A 149 -9.21 8.44 -7.65
N TRP A 150 -8.34 7.63 -8.24
CA TRP A 150 -7.36 6.84 -7.48
C TRP A 150 -5.92 7.37 -7.61
N ALA A 151 -5.66 8.30 -8.53
CA ALA A 151 -4.34 8.89 -8.72
C ALA A 151 -3.79 9.52 -7.44
N VAL A 152 -4.62 10.25 -6.72
CA VAL A 152 -4.25 10.90 -5.45
C VAL A 152 -3.86 9.88 -4.38
N GLN A 153 -4.62 8.77 -4.27
CA GLN A 153 -4.30 7.71 -3.31
C GLN A 153 -3.04 6.91 -3.69
N LEU A 154 -2.71 6.87 -4.97
CA LEU A 154 -1.46 6.30 -5.47
C LEU A 154 -0.28 7.24 -5.29
N GLY A 155 -0.51 8.48 -4.87
CA GLY A 155 0.52 9.52 -4.84
C GLY A 155 1.01 9.88 -6.24
N VAL A 156 0.17 9.70 -7.27
CA VAL A 156 0.48 10.18 -8.61
C VAL A 156 0.45 11.70 -8.62
N PHE A 157 1.52 12.31 -9.13
CA PHE A 157 1.62 13.76 -9.24
C PHE A 157 0.49 14.35 -10.05
N PRO A 158 -0.15 15.42 -9.57
CA PRO A 158 -1.11 16.18 -10.35
C PRO A 158 -0.54 16.62 -11.70
N GLU A 159 0.72 17.07 -11.74
CA GLU A 159 1.39 17.51 -12.97
C GLU A 159 1.57 16.36 -13.97
N ALA A 160 2.08 15.21 -13.52
CA ALA A 160 2.28 14.04 -14.38
C ALA A 160 0.94 13.50 -14.92
N PHE A 161 -0.09 13.47 -14.06
CA PHE A 161 -1.43 13.08 -14.48
C PHE A 161 -2.00 14.07 -15.48
N THR A 162 -1.85 15.38 -15.24
CA THR A 162 -2.29 16.45 -16.15
C THR A 162 -1.58 16.37 -17.49
N GLU A 163 -0.27 16.09 -17.52
CA GLU A 163 0.48 15.89 -18.76
C GLU A 163 -0.07 14.72 -19.57
N ALA A 164 -0.36 13.60 -18.92
CA ALA A 164 -0.96 12.44 -19.59
C ALA A 164 -2.39 12.75 -20.11
N VAL A 165 -3.19 13.55 -19.37
CA VAL A 165 -4.49 14.03 -19.84
C VAL A 165 -4.36 15.00 -21.02
N ASN A 166 -3.35 15.86 -21.02
CA ASN A 166 -3.09 16.75 -22.17
C ASN A 166 -2.75 15.94 -23.44
N LEU A 167 -1.95 14.88 -23.32
CA LEU A 167 -1.70 13.95 -24.41
C LEU A 167 -2.99 13.29 -24.92
N HIS A 168 -3.91 12.94 -24.03
CA HIS A 168 -5.22 12.43 -24.41
C HIS A 168 -6.03 13.50 -25.19
N ASN A 169 -6.09 14.73 -24.72
CA ASN A 169 -6.81 15.83 -25.35
C ASN A 169 -6.26 16.17 -26.75
N GLU A 170 -4.95 15.99 -26.94
CA GLU A 170 -4.28 16.07 -28.25
C GLU A 170 -4.51 14.85 -29.13
N SER A 171 -5.35 13.90 -28.74
CA SER A 171 -5.60 12.63 -29.44
C SER A 171 -4.35 11.72 -29.56
N ARG A 172 -3.34 11.95 -28.74
CA ARG A 172 -2.08 11.15 -28.67
C ARG A 172 -2.25 9.97 -27.72
N PHE A 173 -3.27 9.14 -27.97
CA PHE A 173 -3.75 8.13 -27.02
C PHE A 173 -2.71 7.07 -26.61
N ALA A 174 -1.85 6.65 -27.53
CA ALA A 174 -0.80 5.68 -27.22
C ALA A 174 0.24 6.27 -26.24
N GLN A 175 0.58 7.54 -26.40
CA GLN A 175 1.53 8.23 -25.51
C GLN A 175 0.88 8.52 -24.15
N ALA A 176 -0.39 8.89 -24.13
CA ALA A 176 -1.14 9.05 -22.89
C ALA A 176 -1.22 7.72 -22.12
N GLN A 177 -1.54 6.61 -22.79
CA GLN A 177 -1.58 5.29 -22.18
C GLN A 177 -0.21 4.88 -21.62
N GLN A 178 0.88 5.17 -22.34
CA GLN A 178 2.23 4.90 -21.86
C GLN A 178 2.56 5.72 -20.61
N ALA A 179 2.21 7.01 -20.59
CA ALA A 179 2.42 7.90 -19.45
C ALA A 179 1.64 7.41 -18.21
N PHE A 180 0.35 7.07 -18.36
CA PHE A 180 -0.43 6.46 -17.28
C PHE A 180 0.16 5.13 -16.80
N GLY A 181 0.67 4.29 -17.72
CA GLY A 181 1.32 3.03 -17.38
C GLY A 181 2.59 3.20 -16.54
N GLN A 182 3.36 4.26 -16.81
CA GLN A 182 4.56 4.59 -16.02
C GLN A 182 4.23 4.95 -14.56
N MET A 183 3.08 5.56 -14.32
CA MET A 183 2.64 5.92 -12.96
C MET A 183 2.41 4.70 -12.06
N LEU A 184 2.02 3.55 -12.62
CA LEU A 184 1.93 2.30 -11.88
C LEU A 184 3.28 1.78 -11.37
N HIS A 185 4.36 2.08 -12.08
CA HIS A 185 5.72 1.62 -11.75
C HIS A 185 6.45 2.60 -10.83
N GLY A 186 6.19 3.90 -10.98
CA GLY A 186 6.84 4.95 -10.19
C GLY A 186 6.44 4.97 -8.72
N ALA A 187 5.34 4.30 -8.37
CA ALA A 187 4.77 4.33 -7.02
C ALA A 187 5.48 3.39 -6.02
N GLN A 188 6.53 2.67 -6.40
CA GLN A 188 6.89 1.48 -5.63
C GLN A 188 7.91 1.66 -4.52
N ASP A 189 8.78 2.65 -4.43
CA ASP A 189 9.75 2.67 -3.32
C ASP A 189 10.43 4.02 -3.03
N ASN A 190 9.97 5.12 -3.60
CA ASN A 190 10.60 6.41 -3.32
C ASN A 190 9.84 7.22 -2.26
N TYR A 191 9.72 6.66 -1.06
CA TYR A 191 9.04 7.34 0.07
C TYR A 191 9.62 8.73 0.36
N ALA A 192 10.90 8.95 0.11
CA ALA A 192 11.52 10.27 0.26
C ALA A 192 10.94 11.30 -0.72
N GLU A 193 10.67 10.89 -1.96
CA GLU A 193 9.98 11.75 -2.92
C GLU A 193 8.55 12.05 -2.47
N TYR A 194 7.78 11.04 -2.05
CA TYR A 194 6.42 11.27 -1.55
C TYR A 194 6.39 12.22 -0.36
N ILE A 195 7.34 12.12 0.56
CA ILE A 195 7.46 13.06 1.69
C ILE A 195 7.72 14.47 1.17
N ARG A 196 8.70 14.63 0.26
CA ARG A 196 9.01 15.94 -0.35
C ARG A 196 7.78 16.53 -1.07
N TRP A 197 7.08 15.74 -1.84
CA TRP A 197 5.90 16.17 -2.58
C TRP A 197 4.73 16.54 -1.68
N GLY A 198 4.55 15.79 -0.60
CA GLY A 198 3.60 16.15 0.45
C GLY A 198 3.93 17.50 1.08
N ASP A 199 5.20 17.77 1.37
CA ASP A 199 5.67 19.05 1.89
C ASP A 199 5.46 20.20 0.88
N GLU A 200 5.81 19.99 -0.39
CA GLU A 200 5.62 20.97 -1.46
C GLU A 200 4.12 21.25 -1.71
N ALA A 201 3.27 20.23 -1.67
CA ALA A 201 1.83 20.37 -1.80
C ALA A 201 1.24 21.18 -0.62
N TYR A 202 1.67 20.88 0.61
CA TYR A 202 1.28 21.63 1.80
C TYR A 202 1.67 23.11 1.69
N GLN A 203 2.90 23.40 1.26
CA GLN A 203 3.36 24.79 1.06
C GLN A 203 2.54 25.55 0.01
N ARG A 204 2.00 24.88 -1.00
CA ARG A 204 1.11 25.46 -2.03
C ARG A 204 -0.35 25.55 -1.58
N GLY A 205 -0.68 25.04 -0.40
CA GLY A 205 -2.06 24.98 0.10
C GLY A 205 -2.89 23.83 -0.48
N ASP A 206 -2.29 22.91 -1.25
CA ASP A 206 -2.94 21.72 -1.75
C ASP A 206 -2.94 20.62 -0.67
N LEU A 207 -3.85 20.80 0.30
CA LEU A 207 -3.94 19.94 1.47
C LEU A 207 -4.37 18.51 1.13
N GLN A 208 -5.13 18.31 0.05
CA GLN A 208 -5.59 16.98 -0.37
C GLN A 208 -4.43 16.15 -0.92
N THR A 209 -3.61 16.74 -1.78
CA THR A 209 -2.40 16.08 -2.30
C THR A 209 -1.40 15.81 -1.20
N ALA A 210 -1.19 16.76 -0.27
CA ALA A 210 -0.30 16.58 0.87
C ALA A 210 -0.74 15.37 1.76
N GLU A 211 -2.03 15.31 2.11
CA GLU A 211 -2.60 14.19 2.87
C GLU A 211 -2.39 12.86 2.16
N ALA A 212 -2.66 12.81 0.85
CA ALA A 212 -2.54 11.59 0.07
C ALA A 212 -1.10 11.07 0.02
N CYS A 213 -0.12 11.98 -0.18
CA CYS A 213 1.30 11.63 -0.17
C CYS A 213 1.74 11.04 1.17
N PHE A 214 1.38 11.67 2.29
CA PHE A 214 1.75 11.18 3.61
C PHE A 214 1.04 9.87 3.97
N ARG A 215 -0.25 9.71 3.64
CA ARG A 215 -0.96 8.45 3.82
C ARG A 215 -0.37 7.32 2.99
N HIS A 216 0.07 7.59 1.75
CA HIS A 216 0.77 6.61 0.93
C HIS A 216 2.02 6.07 1.62
N VAL A 217 2.87 6.95 2.15
CA VAL A 217 4.06 6.56 2.91
C VAL A 217 3.68 5.74 4.16
N LEU A 218 2.68 6.18 4.91
CA LEU A 218 2.26 5.54 6.16
C LEU A 218 1.59 4.18 5.95
N ASN A 219 0.95 3.95 4.81
CA ASN A 219 0.41 2.63 4.46
C ASN A 219 1.52 1.58 4.31
N ALA A 220 2.65 1.97 3.74
CA ALA A 220 3.80 1.09 3.57
C ALA A 220 4.74 1.10 4.79
N ARG A 221 4.83 2.22 5.50
CA ARG A 221 5.74 2.46 6.62
C ARG A 221 5.00 3.08 7.82
N PRO A 222 4.15 2.33 8.52
CA PRO A 222 3.27 2.87 9.56
C PRO A 222 4.00 3.47 10.77
N ASN A 223 5.29 3.17 10.93
CA ASN A 223 6.10 3.62 12.07
C ASN A 223 7.01 4.84 11.73
N TYR A 224 6.68 5.63 10.70
CA TYR A 224 7.37 6.88 10.41
C TYR A 224 6.76 8.02 11.23
N ALA A 225 7.37 8.31 12.40
CA ALA A 225 6.88 9.33 13.34
C ALA A 225 6.82 10.74 12.73
N ASP A 226 7.83 11.12 11.94
CA ASP A 226 7.90 12.41 11.24
C ASP A 226 6.80 12.57 10.19
N VAL A 227 6.49 11.52 9.43
CA VAL A 227 5.41 11.55 8.44
C VAL A 227 4.04 11.60 9.12
N ARG A 228 3.86 10.95 10.28
CA ARG A 228 2.65 11.09 11.08
C ARG A 228 2.46 12.51 11.59
N ASN A 229 3.53 13.12 12.09
CA ASN A 229 3.49 14.52 12.50
C ASN A 229 3.09 15.43 11.34
N ARG A 230 3.68 15.27 10.16
CA ARG A 230 3.33 16.03 8.94
C ARG A 230 1.86 15.82 8.54
N LEU A 231 1.37 14.58 8.58
CA LEU A 231 -0.04 14.29 8.33
C LEU A 231 -0.95 14.98 9.35
N GLY A 232 -0.59 14.98 10.64
CA GLY A 232 -1.31 15.72 11.68
C GLY A 232 -1.41 17.21 11.36
N VAL A 233 -0.30 17.84 10.95
CA VAL A 233 -0.28 19.26 10.53
C VAL A 233 -1.22 19.53 9.34
N VAL A 234 -1.23 18.66 8.34
CA VAL A 234 -2.15 18.77 7.20
C VAL A 234 -3.60 18.65 7.65
N LEU A 235 -3.92 17.70 8.52
CA LEU A 235 -5.27 17.49 9.05
C LEU A 235 -5.76 18.69 9.88
N THR A 236 -4.89 19.28 10.69
CA THR A 236 -5.20 20.55 11.41
C THR A 236 -5.53 21.66 10.40
N ALA A 237 -4.73 21.82 9.34
CA ALA A 237 -5.01 22.81 8.30
C ALA A 237 -6.33 22.56 7.53
N GLN A 238 -6.82 21.32 7.54
CA GLN A 238 -8.15 20.96 6.99
C GLN A 238 -9.30 21.12 8.00
N GLY A 239 -9.02 21.50 9.28
CA GLY A 239 -10.00 21.56 10.36
C GLY A 239 -10.44 20.20 10.91
N ARG A 240 -9.62 19.15 10.71
CA ARG A 240 -9.87 17.77 11.19
C ARG A 240 -9.05 17.50 12.44
N ASP A 241 -9.32 18.27 13.49
CA ASP A 241 -8.47 18.35 14.69
C ASP A 241 -8.39 17.06 15.48
N GLU A 242 -9.47 16.29 15.58
CA GLU A 242 -9.48 15.00 16.28
C GLU A 242 -8.56 13.98 15.58
N GLU A 243 -8.61 13.93 14.26
CA GLU A 243 -7.73 13.05 13.47
C GLU A 243 -6.27 13.51 13.54
N ALA A 244 -6.02 14.82 13.58
CA ALA A 244 -4.69 15.38 13.76
C ALA A 244 -4.07 14.97 15.10
N ILE A 245 -4.84 15.09 16.19
CA ILE A 245 -4.45 14.68 17.53
C ILE A 245 -4.04 13.20 17.55
N ASP A 246 -4.82 12.32 16.91
CA ASP A 246 -4.50 10.89 16.83
C ASP A 246 -3.17 10.63 16.10
N GLN A 247 -2.86 11.42 15.06
CA GLN A 247 -1.59 11.30 14.37
C GLN A 247 -0.42 11.80 15.24
N PHE A 248 -0.57 12.92 15.96
CA PHE A 248 0.47 13.43 16.87
C PHE A 248 0.71 12.47 18.05
N ILE A 249 -0.33 11.94 18.67
CA ILE A 249 -0.22 10.93 19.74
C ILE A 249 0.52 9.70 19.24
N THR A 250 0.19 9.24 18.01
CA THR A 250 0.85 8.07 17.44
C THR A 250 2.31 8.37 17.11
N ALA A 251 2.65 9.58 16.63
CA ALA A 251 4.03 10.00 16.39
C ALA A 251 4.85 9.99 17.70
N ILE A 252 4.28 10.51 18.80
CA ILE A 252 4.89 10.51 20.12
C ILE A 252 5.04 9.08 20.67
N ARG A 253 4.07 8.20 20.45
CA ARG A 253 4.19 6.80 20.87
C ARG A 253 5.34 6.07 20.17
N ILE A 254 5.61 6.41 18.88
CA ILE A 254 6.74 5.86 18.11
C ILE A 254 8.06 6.48 18.57
N ASN A 255 8.09 7.80 18.74
CA ASN A 255 9.25 8.56 19.22
C ASN A 255 8.84 9.46 20.40
N PRO A 256 8.99 9.00 21.66
CA PRO A 256 8.57 9.76 22.84
C PRO A 256 9.29 11.10 23.06
N ARG A 257 10.44 11.33 22.41
CA ARG A 257 11.20 12.59 22.48
C ARG A 257 11.01 13.48 21.25
N TYR A 258 9.96 13.26 20.48
CA TYR A 258 9.71 14.04 19.28
C TYR A 258 9.12 15.41 19.63
N VAL A 259 10.00 16.39 19.83
CA VAL A 259 9.69 17.75 20.29
C VAL A 259 8.59 18.41 19.44
N GLU A 260 8.71 18.38 18.10
CA GLU A 260 7.74 19.01 17.23
C GLU A 260 6.33 18.37 17.35
N ALA A 261 6.25 17.06 17.53
CA ALA A 261 4.95 16.39 17.72
C ALA A 261 4.31 16.77 19.05
N HIS A 262 5.09 16.92 20.11
CA HIS A 262 4.59 17.43 21.39
C HIS A 262 4.10 18.87 21.29
N ILE A 263 4.81 19.75 20.55
CA ILE A 263 4.39 21.13 20.32
C ILE A 263 3.08 21.17 19.54
N ASN A 264 2.99 20.43 18.44
CA ASN A 264 1.79 20.41 17.59
C ASN A 264 0.58 19.85 18.34
N LEU A 265 0.78 18.80 19.16
CA LEU A 265 -0.27 18.25 20.01
C LEU A 265 -0.72 19.26 21.08
N ALA A 266 0.22 19.98 21.69
CA ALA A 266 -0.11 21.02 22.66
C ALA A 266 -0.91 22.17 22.04
N ILE A 267 -0.56 22.58 20.83
CA ILE A 267 -1.31 23.60 20.07
C ILE A 267 -2.73 23.08 19.79
N ALA A 268 -2.87 21.87 19.28
CA ALA A 268 -4.17 21.28 18.96
C ALA A 268 -5.07 21.17 20.21
N TYR A 269 -4.51 20.73 21.35
CA TYR A 269 -5.25 20.71 22.61
C TYR A 269 -5.66 22.10 23.08
N TYR A 270 -4.79 23.09 22.94
CA TYR A 270 -5.10 24.47 23.34
C TYR A 270 -6.26 25.05 22.51
N GLU A 271 -6.25 24.86 21.20
CA GLU A 271 -7.30 25.34 20.31
C GLU A 271 -8.67 24.71 20.59
N LEU A 272 -8.69 23.47 21.08
CA LEU A 272 -9.89 22.77 21.53
C LEU A 272 -10.28 23.08 22.99
N GLY A 273 -9.53 23.94 23.70
CA GLY A 273 -9.81 24.33 25.07
C GLY A 273 -9.29 23.38 26.16
N TYR A 274 -8.53 22.35 25.76
CA TYR A 274 -7.90 21.39 26.69
C TYR A 274 -6.59 21.93 27.25
N THR A 275 -6.69 23.04 28.03
CA THR A 275 -5.53 23.84 28.50
C THR A 275 -4.54 23.02 29.33
N GLU A 276 -5.00 22.14 30.19
CA GLU A 276 -4.12 21.36 31.09
C GLU A 276 -3.33 20.31 30.30
N GLN A 277 -3.94 19.67 29.28
CA GLN A 277 -3.24 18.76 28.38
C GLN A 277 -2.19 19.52 27.56
N ALA A 278 -2.52 20.72 27.07
CA ALA A 278 -1.57 21.56 26.36
C ALA A 278 -0.36 21.92 27.25
N LYS A 279 -0.58 22.34 28.48
CA LYS A 279 0.50 22.63 29.45
C LYS A 279 1.40 21.41 29.68
N ALA A 280 0.81 20.23 29.87
CA ALA A 280 1.57 19.01 30.14
C ALA A 280 2.53 18.69 28.95
N HIS A 281 2.08 18.84 27.72
CA HIS A 281 2.94 18.61 26.57
C HIS A 281 4.01 19.68 26.38
N TYR A 282 3.74 20.96 26.65
CA TYR A 282 4.78 22.00 26.64
C TYR A 282 5.81 21.79 27.77
N GLN A 283 5.41 21.30 28.93
CA GLN A 283 6.35 20.93 30.01
C GLN A 283 7.25 19.78 29.57
N GLN A 284 6.68 18.77 28.91
CA GLN A 284 7.43 17.65 28.35
C GLN A 284 8.46 18.10 27.31
N VAL A 285 8.12 19.10 26.47
CA VAL A 285 9.07 19.72 25.54
C VAL A 285 10.27 20.31 26.28
N LEU A 286 10.03 21.03 27.42
CA LEU A 286 11.13 21.63 28.18
C LEU A 286 11.97 20.60 28.94
N GLU A 287 11.46 19.41 29.21
CA GLU A 287 12.27 18.30 29.74
C GLU A 287 13.26 17.75 28.67
N TYR A 288 12.88 17.77 27.39
CA TYR A 288 13.71 17.27 26.30
C TYR A 288 14.60 18.34 25.68
N ASP A 289 14.10 19.58 25.61
CA ASP A 289 14.76 20.77 25.07
C ASP A 289 14.49 21.96 26.03
N PRO A 290 15.32 22.13 27.10
CA PRO A 290 15.12 23.17 28.10
C PRO A 290 15.16 24.60 27.54
N ASP A 291 15.77 24.78 26.37
CA ASP A 291 15.88 26.09 25.73
C ASP A 291 14.79 26.36 24.69
N ASN A 292 13.82 25.47 24.56
CA ASN A 292 12.73 25.61 23.59
C ASN A 292 11.90 26.87 23.87
N ARG A 293 12.05 27.83 22.97
CA ARG A 293 11.41 29.14 23.10
C ARG A 293 9.88 29.05 22.98
N VAL A 294 9.39 28.22 22.05
CA VAL A 294 7.95 28.08 21.79
C VAL A 294 7.22 27.56 23.04
N ALA A 295 7.74 26.50 23.63
CA ALA A 295 7.12 25.90 24.83
C ALA A 295 7.19 26.86 26.01
N ARG A 296 8.30 27.58 26.21
CA ARG A 296 8.46 28.54 27.29
C ARG A 296 7.46 29.72 27.18
N GLU A 297 7.35 30.33 25.99
CA GLU A 297 6.40 31.42 25.76
C GLU A 297 4.94 30.96 25.88
N ALA A 298 4.63 29.75 25.37
CA ALA A 298 3.30 29.18 25.50
C ALA A 298 2.89 28.97 26.97
N LEU A 299 3.76 28.38 27.79
CA LEU A 299 3.49 28.17 29.22
C LEU A 299 3.32 29.51 29.99
N GLN A 300 4.08 30.54 29.63
CA GLN A 300 3.90 31.87 30.22
C GLN A 300 2.51 32.46 29.90
N ARG A 301 2.05 32.32 28.69
CA ARG A 301 0.69 32.76 28.28
C ARG A 301 -0.41 31.98 28.94
N LEU A 302 -0.21 30.68 29.13
CA LEU A 302 -1.20 29.80 29.79
C LEU A 302 -1.24 29.94 31.32
N ALA A 303 -0.27 30.64 31.92
CA ALA A 303 -0.21 30.95 33.36
C ALA A 303 -0.78 32.34 33.72
N ALA A 304 -1.00 33.20 32.72
CA ALA A 304 -1.55 34.54 32.85
C ALA A 304 -3.08 34.54 32.75
#